data_998c0f5bb4ba2844743f8842ac426846
#
_entry.id   998c0f5bb4ba2844743f8842ac426846
#
_cell.length_a   1.000
_cell.length_b   1.000
_cell.length_c   1.000
_cell.angle_alpha   90.00
_cell.angle_beta   90.00
_cell.angle_gamma   90.00
#
_symmetry.space_group_name_H-M   'P 1'
#
loop_
_entity.id
_entity.type
_entity.pdbx_description
1 polymer ?
#
loop_
_entity_poly.entity_id
_entity_poly.type
_entity_poly.pdbx_seq_one_letter_code
_entity_poly.pdbx_strand_id
1 'polypeptide(L)'
;MTAEEYRVKIDAALAEYFKLPDTLAQSGLARSMRYSLLAGGKRIRPMLVLEFCRIAGGDPDMAMPVACAIEMLHTYSLIHDDLPCMDNDELRRGKPTNHVVFGECTATLAGDTLQAEAFGTILRSALPVERRAACAEILAGAVGLDGMCGGQYLDTIWEGRDLTEQELSEINSRKTGALLVAACQMGVAAAGGSEKMLDCAGHFGAALGMAFQIRDDMLDEMSTVEMLGKPIGSDKQQDKHTYMHLLGRDGCEKTVAELTQFSKRVLCEAFEDTAFLCELADALSVREK
;
A
#
# COMPACT_ATOMS: atom_id res chain seq x y z
N MET A 1 -10.77 3.60 -17.51
CA MET A 1 -11.34 4.23 -16.29
C MET A 1 -10.36 5.25 -15.77
N THR A 2 -10.84 6.33 -15.17
CA THR A 2 -10.00 7.32 -14.46
C THR A 2 -9.67 6.83 -13.04
N ALA A 3 -8.67 7.42 -12.40
CA ALA A 3 -8.32 7.11 -11.00
C ALA A 3 -9.51 7.38 -10.04
N GLU A 4 -10.30 8.42 -10.30
CA GLU A 4 -11.49 8.75 -9.51
C GLU A 4 -12.61 7.71 -9.66
N GLU A 5 -12.85 7.22 -10.88
CA GLU A 5 -13.82 6.15 -11.12
C GLU A 5 -13.42 4.84 -10.42
N TYR A 6 -12.12 4.50 -10.44
CA TYR A 6 -11.59 3.38 -9.66
C TYR A 6 -11.82 3.58 -8.18
N ARG A 7 -11.45 4.75 -7.64
CA ARG A 7 -11.61 5.07 -6.21
C ARG A 7 -13.07 4.91 -5.75
N VAL A 8 -14.02 5.46 -6.51
CA VAL A 8 -15.45 5.35 -6.20
C VAL A 8 -15.92 3.89 -6.16
N LYS A 9 -15.52 3.09 -7.15
CA LYS A 9 -15.86 1.65 -7.18
C LYS A 9 -15.26 0.88 -6.00
N ILE A 10 -13.99 1.15 -5.68
CA ILE A 10 -13.28 0.50 -4.57
C ILE A 10 -13.92 0.89 -3.24
N ASP A 11 -14.17 2.17 -3.00
CA ASP A 11 -14.81 2.65 -1.77
C ASP A 11 -16.21 2.06 -1.58
N ALA A 12 -16.98 1.94 -2.66
CA ALA A 12 -18.29 1.29 -2.63
C ALA A 12 -18.16 -0.21 -2.26
N ALA A 13 -17.21 -0.93 -2.84
CA ALA A 13 -16.96 -2.33 -2.52
C ALA A 13 -16.50 -2.52 -1.08
N LEU A 14 -15.55 -1.70 -0.60
CA LEU A 14 -15.07 -1.74 0.78
C LEU A 14 -16.19 -1.45 1.79
N ALA A 15 -17.14 -0.59 1.45
CA ALA A 15 -18.26 -0.25 2.31
C ALA A 15 -19.20 -1.44 2.59
N GLU A 16 -19.18 -2.50 1.76
CA GLU A 16 -20.00 -3.70 1.96
C GLU A 16 -19.41 -4.68 3.00
N TYR A 17 -18.12 -4.57 3.32
CA TYR A 17 -17.48 -5.46 4.28
C TYR A 17 -17.79 -5.09 5.75
N PHE A 18 -17.84 -6.10 6.60
CA PHE A 18 -17.97 -5.99 8.06
C PHE A 18 -19.23 -5.26 8.54
N LYS A 19 -20.31 -5.30 7.75
CA LYS A 19 -21.64 -4.83 8.16
C LYS A 19 -22.25 -5.85 9.10
N LEU A 20 -22.18 -5.59 10.41
CA LEU A 20 -22.79 -6.44 11.42
C LEU A 20 -23.91 -5.70 12.17
N PRO A 21 -25.01 -6.38 12.52
CA PRO A 21 -26.02 -5.82 13.43
C PRO A 21 -25.41 -5.47 14.78
N ASP A 22 -25.81 -4.33 15.36
CA ASP A 22 -25.31 -3.89 16.69
C ASP A 22 -25.67 -4.86 17.83
N THR A 23 -26.61 -5.77 17.59
CA THR A 23 -26.99 -6.82 18.54
C THR A 23 -25.98 -7.92 18.71
N LEU A 24 -25.00 -8.04 17.81
CA LEU A 24 -23.93 -9.03 17.91
C LEU A 24 -22.81 -8.52 18.80
N ALA A 25 -22.30 -9.38 19.67
CA ALA A 25 -21.26 -9.03 20.65
C ALA A 25 -19.99 -8.45 20.00
N GLN A 26 -19.60 -8.96 18.81
CA GLN A 26 -18.43 -8.50 18.06
C GLN A 26 -18.67 -7.27 17.17
N SER A 27 -19.85 -6.65 17.22
CA SER A 27 -20.16 -5.46 16.41
C SER A 27 -19.20 -4.29 16.67
N GLY A 28 -18.71 -4.15 17.91
CA GLY A 28 -17.70 -3.16 18.29
C GLY A 28 -16.39 -3.31 17.51
N LEU A 29 -15.91 -4.54 17.35
CA LEU A 29 -14.73 -4.85 16.56
C LEU A 29 -14.94 -4.52 15.08
N ALA A 30 -16.07 -4.92 14.51
CA ALA A 30 -16.43 -4.61 13.13
C ALA A 30 -16.52 -3.10 12.88
N ARG A 31 -17.04 -2.29 13.83
CA ARG A 31 -17.03 -0.82 13.74
C ARG A 31 -15.63 -0.25 13.74
N SER A 32 -14.74 -0.77 14.59
CA SER A 32 -13.32 -0.37 14.64
C SER A 32 -12.61 -0.64 13.31
N MET A 33 -12.77 -1.86 12.74
CA MET A 33 -12.24 -2.20 11.42
C MET A 33 -12.76 -1.26 10.32
N ARG A 34 -14.08 -1.04 10.25
CA ARG A 34 -14.71 -0.16 9.27
C ARG A 34 -14.27 1.30 9.42
N TYR A 35 -14.06 1.78 10.64
CA TYR A 35 -13.61 3.14 10.90
C TYR A 35 -12.32 3.46 10.15
N SER A 36 -11.30 2.60 10.24
CA SER A 36 -10.03 2.79 9.55
C SER A 36 -10.11 2.45 8.06
N LEU A 37 -10.79 1.36 7.69
CA LEU A 37 -10.90 0.92 6.30
C LEU A 37 -11.61 1.97 5.43
N LEU A 38 -12.59 2.67 5.98
CA LEU A 38 -13.39 3.69 5.29
C LEU A 38 -12.92 5.13 5.59
N ALA A 39 -11.76 5.30 6.20
CA ALA A 39 -11.21 6.63 6.49
C ALA A 39 -10.77 7.44 5.24
N GLY A 40 -10.95 6.87 4.05
CA GLY A 40 -10.55 7.46 2.78
C GLY A 40 -9.11 7.07 2.38
N GLY A 41 -8.56 7.77 1.41
CA GLY A 41 -7.21 7.54 0.88
C GLY A 41 -7.18 7.50 -0.64
N LYS A 42 -5.96 7.45 -1.21
CA LYS A 42 -5.75 7.45 -2.67
C LYS A 42 -6.11 6.10 -3.33
N ARG A 43 -6.26 5.02 -2.56
CA ARG A 43 -6.58 3.66 -3.06
C ARG A 43 -5.65 3.17 -4.17
N ILE A 44 -4.38 3.52 -4.13
CA ILE A 44 -3.40 3.17 -5.18
C ILE A 44 -3.26 1.65 -5.33
N ARG A 45 -3.07 0.92 -4.22
CA ARG A 45 -2.89 -0.54 -4.24
C ARG A 45 -4.06 -1.29 -4.88
N PRO A 46 -5.31 -1.07 -4.45
CA PRO A 46 -6.45 -1.70 -5.12
C PRO A 46 -6.63 -1.26 -6.58
N MET A 47 -6.31 0.01 -6.94
CA MET A 47 -6.33 0.44 -8.35
C MET A 47 -5.33 -0.36 -9.19
N LEU A 48 -4.11 -0.58 -8.67
CA LEU A 48 -3.09 -1.38 -9.34
C LEU A 48 -3.57 -2.83 -9.55
N VAL A 49 -4.21 -3.46 -8.56
CA VAL A 49 -4.80 -4.81 -8.72
C VAL A 49 -5.79 -4.83 -9.88
N LEU A 50 -6.75 -3.90 -9.90
CA LEU A 50 -7.80 -3.87 -10.91
C LEU A 50 -7.25 -3.57 -12.30
N GLU A 51 -6.32 -2.63 -12.41
CA GLU A 51 -5.77 -2.23 -13.69
C GLU A 51 -4.83 -3.30 -14.26
N PHE A 52 -3.96 -3.91 -13.45
CA PHE A 52 -3.14 -5.04 -13.91
C PHE A 52 -3.99 -6.26 -14.29
N CYS A 53 -5.11 -6.50 -13.59
CA CYS A 53 -6.06 -7.53 -14.02
C CYS A 53 -6.64 -7.21 -15.41
N ARG A 54 -7.05 -5.95 -15.64
CA ARG A 54 -7.61 -5.51 -16.92
C ARG A 54 -6.62 -5.67 -18.08
N ILE A 55 -5.40 -5.14 -17.92
CA ILE A 55 -4.39 -5.17 -19.00
C ILE A 55 -3.82 -6.57 -19.24
N ALA A 56 -3.93 -7.47 -18.26
CA ALA A 56 -3.62 -8.89 -18.42
C ALA A 56 -4.78 -9.70 -19.05
N GLY A 57 -5.86 -9.04 -19.47
CA GLY A 57 -7.01 -9.66 -20.14
C GLY A 57 -8.03 -10.30 -19.19
N GLY A 58 -7.97 -10.00 -17.89
CA GLY A 58 -8.94 -10.46 -16.90
C GLY A 58 -10.12 -9.50 -16.75
N ASP A 59 -11.07 -9.90 -15.90
CA ASP A 59 -12.23 -9.10 -15.52
C ASP A 59 -11.94 -8.38 -14.18
N PRO A 60 -11.84 -7.04 -14.15
CA PRO A 60 -11.62 -6.28 -12.92
C PRO A 60 -12.70 -6.46 -11.86
N ASP A 61 -13.96 -6.71 -12.26
CA ASP A 61 -15.04 -6.94 -11.31
C ASP A 61 -14.85 -8.28 -10.56
N MET A 62 -14.31 -9.29 -11.22
CA MET A 62 -13.90 -10.55 -10.58
C MET A 62 -12.68 -10.40 -9.67
N ALA A 63 -11.79 -9.45 -9.94
CA ALA A 63 -10.62 -9.12 -9.13
C ALA A 63 -10.94 -8.16 -7.96
N MET A 64 -12.14 -7.59 -7.88
CA MET A 64 -12.52 -6.64 -6.82
C MET A 64 -12.29 -7.19 -5.39
N PRO A 65 -12.61 -8.46 -5.06
CA PRO A 65 -12.28 -9.00 -3.74
C PRO A 65 -10.77 -9.00 -3.44
N VAL A 66 -9.92 -9.24 -4.46
CA VAL A 66 -8.46 -9.18 -4.33
C VAL A 66 -7.99 -7.74 -4.06
N ALA A 67 -8.58 -6.77 -4.77
CA ALA A 67 -8.33 -5.35 -4.55
C ALA A 67 -8.76 -4.89 -3.15
N CYS A 68 -9.91 -5.36 -2.66
CA CYS A 68 -10.35 -5.07 -1.29
C CYS A 68 -9.42 -5.72 -0.25
N ALA A 69 -8.94 -6.93 -0.50
CA ALA A 69 -8.07 -7.66 0.42
C ALA A 69 -6.73 -6.94 0.64
N ILE A 70 -6.08 -6.46 -0.41
CA ILE A 70 -4.82 -5.72 -0.24
C ILE A 70 -5.03 -4.39 0.49
N GLU A 71 -6.19 -3.74 0.33
CA GLU A 71 -6.50 -2.52 1.09
C GLU A 71 -6.84 -2.82 2.56
N MET A 72 -7.50 -3.96 2.87
CA MET A 72 -7.66 -4.43 4.24
C MET A 72 -6.31 -4.63 4.91
N LEU A 73 -5.38 -5.24 4.19
CA LEU A 73 -4.04 -5.51 4.68
C LEU A 73 -3.21 -4.23 4.84
N HIS A 74 -3.29 -3.29 3.91
CA HIS A 74 -2.71 -1.97 4.10
C HIS A 74 -3.34 -1.21 5.29
N THR A 75 -4.65 -1.37 5.50
CA THR A 75 -5.34 -0.71 6.62
C THR A 75 -4.90 -1.28 7.96
N TYR A 76 -4.73 -2.61 8.07
CA TYR A 76 -4.20 -3.23 9.28
C TYR A 76 -2.83 -2.66 9.65
N SER A 77 -1.92 -2.53 8.68
CA SER A 77 -0.58 -2.00 8.97
C SER A 77 -0.66 -0.57 9.53
N LEU A 78 -1.51 0.28 8.97
CA LEU A 78 -1.71 1.63 9.47
C LEU A 78 -2.30 1.68 10.88
N ILE A 79 -3.22 0.76 11.23
CA ILE A 79 -3.77 0.67 12.59
C ILE A 79 -2.68 0.29 13.58
N HIS A 80 -1.82 -0.68 13.23
CA HIS A 80 -0.76 -1.14 14.11
C HIS A 80 0.38 -0.13 14.22
N ASP A 81 0.76 0.53 13.12
CA ASP A 81 1.77 1.59 13.13
C ASP A 81 1.37 2.74 14.07
N ASP A 82 0.07 3.10 14.12
CA ASP A 82 -0.44 4.17 15.00
C ASP A 82 -0.43 3.83 16.50
N LEU A 83 -0.26 2.55 16.90
CA LEU A 83 -0.34 2.14 18.30
C LEU A 83 0.75 2.81 19.17
N PRO A 84 0.48 3.05 20.49
CA PRO A 84 1.45 3.64 21.40
C PRO A 84 2.79 2.88 21.53
N CYS A 85 2.82 1.59 21.21
CA CYS A 85 4.05 0.79 21.18
C CYS A 85 4.81 0.86 19.85
N MET A 86 4.29 1.59 18.88
CA MET A 86 4.86 1.84 17.56
C MET A 86 5.08 3.36 17.39
N ASP A 87 4.50 4.00 16.38
CA ASP A 87 4.71 5.42 16.08
C ASP A 87 3.96 6.35 17.07
N ASN A 88 2.96 5.83 17.81
CA ASN A 88 2.13 6.57 18.77
C ASN A 88 1.44 7.80 18.16
N ASP A 89 0.92 7.64 16.96
CA ASP A 89 0.24 8.72 16.23
C ASP A 89 -1.22 8.89 16.72
N GLU A 90 -1.59 10.09 17.10
CA GLU A 90 -2.98 10.42 17.51
C GLU A 90 -3.91 10.76 16.34
N LEU A 91 -3.34 11.15 15.18
CA LEU A 91 -4.07 11.59 13.99
C LEU A 91 -3.56 10.88 12.74
N ARG A 92 -4.49 10.37 11.90
CA ARG A 92 -4.22 9.85 10.56
C ARG A 92 -5.27 10.33 9.56
N ARG A 93 -4.82 10.89 8.45
CA ARG A 93 -5.70 11.49 7.43
C ARG A 93 -6.67 12.53 8.01
N GLY A 94 -6.22 13.31 9.00
CA GLY A 94 -6.99 14.35 9.68
C GLY A 94 -8.08 13.83 10.64
N LYS A 95 -8.09 12.54 10.96
CA LYS A 95 -9.00 11.90 11.92
C LYS A 95 -8.22 11.30 13.08
N PRO A 96 -8.80 11.20 14.29
CA PRO A 96 -8.20 10.44 15.38
C PRO A 96 -7.90 8.99 14.96
N THR A 97 -6.76 8.47 15.41
CA THR A 97 -6.35 7.10 15.09
C THR A 97 -7.23 6.07 15.79
N ASN A 98 -7.16 4.83 15.36
CA ASN A 98 -8.06 3.77 15.81
C ASN A 98 -7.96 3.55 17.33
N HIS A 99 -6.73 3.52 17.87
CA HIS A 99 -6.52 3.30 19.32
C HIS A 99 -7.02 4.47 20.17
N VAL A 100 -7.03 5.68 19.65
CA VAL A 100 -7.60 6.85 20.34
C VAL A 100 -9.12 6.74 20.44
N VAL A 101 -9.79 6.23 19.39
CA VAL A 101 -11.26 6.14 19.34
C VAL A 101 -11.79 4.90 20.05
N PHE A 102 -11.13 3.75 19.90
CA PHE A 102 -11.64 2.43 20.35
C PHE A 102 -10.82 1.78 21.45
N GLY A 103 -9.68 2.38 21.84
CA GLY A 103 -8.72 1.82 22.78
C GLY A 103 -7.74 0.85 22.12
N GLU A 104 -6.56 0.69 22.72
CA GLU A 104 -5.44 -0.09 22.20
C GLU A 104 -5.78 -1.55 21.92
N CYS A 105 -6.46 -2.21 22.86
CA CYS A 105 -6.86 -3.61 22.71
C CYS A 105 -7.76 -3.83 21.49
N THR A 106 -8.77 -2.96 21.30
CA THR A 106 -9.69 -3.06 20.16
C THR A 106 -8.97 -2.75 18.85
N ALA A 107 -8.07 -1.76 18.84
CA ALA A 107 -7.28 -1.41 17.67
C ALA A 107 -6.35 -2.55 17.24
N THR A 108 -5.65 -3.18 18.20
CA THR A 108 -4.81 -4.36 17.93
C THR A 108 -5.63 -5.49 17.29
N LEU A 109 -6.76 -5.85 17.91
CA LEU A 109 -7.64 -6.90 17.40
C LEU A 109 -8.27 -6.54 16.04
N ALA A 110 -8.53 -5.26 15.78
CA ALA A 110 -9.03 -4.80 14.48
C ALA A 110 -7.98 -5.00 13.37
N GLY A 111 -6.72 -4.71 13.64
CA GLY A 111 -5.61 -5.00 12.74
C GLY A 111 -5.47 -6.50 12.48
N ASP A 112 -5.39 -7.33 13.52
CA ASP A 112 -5.28 -8.78 13.41
C ASP A 112 -6.43 -9.38 12.59
N THR A 113 -7.65 -8.89 12.84
CA THR A 113 -8.84 -9.39 12.13
C THR A 113 -8.83 -8.95 10.66
N LEU A 114 -8.44 -7.71 10.35
CA LEU A 114 -8.31 -7.24 8.96
C LEU A 114 -7.28 -8.05 8.18
N GLN A 115 -6.15 -8.42 8.80
CA GLN A 115 -5.15 -9.29 8.20
C GLN A 115 -5.74 -10.67 7.86
N ALA A 116 -6.41 -11.31 8.79
CA ALA A 116 -7.06 -12.62 8.58
C ALA A 116 -8.16 -12.54 7.50
N GLU A 117 -9.01 -11.50 7.56
CA GLU A 117 -10.11 -11.30 6.61
C GLU A 117 -9.62 -10.95 5.20
N ALA A 118 -8.45 -10.34 5.02
CA ALA A 118 -7.84 -10.13 3.72
C ALA A 118 -7.62 -11.46 2.98
N PHE A 119 -6.97 -12.43 3.62
CA PHE A 119 -6.80 -13.79 3.06
C PHE A 119 -8.13 -14.49 2.86
N GLY A 120 -9.02 -14.41 3.84
CA GLY A 120 -10.37 -14.96 3.74
C GLY A 120 -11.16 -14.39 2.56
N THR A 121 -11.03 -13.10 2.27
CA THR A 121 -11.69 -12.42 1.16
C THR A 121 -11.19 -12.94 -0.19
N ILE A 122 -9.88 -13.13 -0.37
CA ILE A 122 -9.32 -13.74 -1.59
C ILE A 122 -9.84 -15.16 -1.75
N LEU A 123 -9.74 -15.98 -0.70
CA LEU A 123 -10.08 -17.42 -0.75
C LEU A 123 -11.57 -17.67 -0.97
N ARG A 124 -12.45 -16.76 -0.52
CA ARG A 124 -13.91 -16.82 -0.73
C ARG A 124 -14.37 -16.18 -2.05
N SER A 125 -13.46 -15.54 -2.82
CA SER A 125 -13.81 -14.90 -4.09
C SER A 125 -14.28 -15.92 -5.12
N ALA A 126 -14.92 -15.45 -6.19
CA ALA A 126 -15.40 -16.28 -7.31
C ALA A 126 -14.30 -16.63 -8.32
N LEU A 127 -13.05 -16.21 -8.10
CA LEU A 127 -11.93 -16.59 -8.96
C LEU A 127 -11.66 -18.10 -8.93
N PRO A 128 -11.10 -18.69 -9.99
CA PRO A 128 -10.61 -20.07 -9.99
C PRO A 128 -9.68 -20.35 -8.81
N VAL A 129 -9.68 -21.59 -8.30
CA VAL A 129 -8.92 -21.97 -7.08
C VAL A 129 -7.44 -21.65 -7.22
N GLU A 130 -6.86 -21.94 -8.38
CA GLU A 130 -5.44 -21.71 -8.68
C GLU A 130 -5.08 -20.21 -8.61
N ARG A 131 -5.97 -19.34 -9.12
CA ARG A 131 -5.78 -17.90 -9.08
C ARG A 131 -5.95 -17.33 -7.67
N ARG A 132 -6.90 -17.86 -6.89
CA ARG A 132 -7.06 -17.51 -5.47
C ARG A 132 -5.82 -17.89 -4.66
N ALA A 133 -5.31 -19.09 -4.89
CA ALA A 133 -4.09 -19.57 -4.23
C ALA A 133 -2.89 -18.68 -4.58
N ALA A 134 -2.68 -18.38 -5.85
CA ALA A 134 -1.58 -17.52 -6.30
C ALA A 134 -1.69 -16.11 -5.70
N CYS A 135 -2.88 -15.48 -5.70
CA CYS A 135 -3.08 -14.17 -5.06
C CYS A 135 -2.80 -14.21 -3.56
N ALA A 136 -3.24 -15.26 -2.85
CA ALA A 136 -3.01 -15.40 -1.43
C ALA A 136 -1.52 -15.63 -1.10
N GLU A 137 -0.81 -16.41 -1.92
CA GLU A 137 0.62 -16.65 -1.77
C GLU A 137 1.44 -15.37 -1.99
N ILE A 138 1.16 -14.62 -3.07
CA ILE A 138 1.79 -13.32 -3.34
C ILE A 138 1.57 -12.36 -2.15
N LEU A 139 0.35 -12.27 -1.65
CA LEU A 139 0.02 -11.40 -0.52
C LEU A 139 0.74 -11.84 0.76
N ALA A 140 0.81 -13.15 1.04
CA ALA A 140 1.49 -13.69 2.22
C ALA A 140 3.00 -13.39 2.20
N GLY A 141 3.65 -13.56 1.05
CA GLY A 141 5.06 -13.20 0.87
C GLY A 141 5.30 -11.70 1.09
N ALA A 142 4.44 -10.86 0.53
CA ALA A 142 4.58 -9.40 0.62
C ALA A 142 4.35 -8.82 2.02
N VAL A 143 3.61 -9.54 2.87
CA VAL A 143 3.32 -9.10 4.25
C VAL A 143 4.29 -9.67 5.27
N GLY A 144 4.77 -10.88 5.02
CA GLY A 144 5.52 -11.70 5.97
C GLY A 144 6.90 -11.16 6.36
N LEU A 145 7.76 -12.11 6.77
CA LEU A 145 9.10 -11.84 7.28
C LEU A 145 10.01 -11.13 6.25
N ASP A 146 9.90 -11.52 4.97
CA ASP A 146 10.67 -10.92 3.87
C ASP A 146 9.96 -9.75 3.20
N GLY A 147 8.76 -9.38 3.70
CA GLY A 147 7.93 -8.30 3.20
C GLY A 147 7.74 -7.18 4.22
N MET A 148 6.53 -6.63 4.26
CA MET A 148 6.17 -5.43 5.00
C MET A 148 6.47 -5.54 6.50
N CYS A 149 6.13 -6.65 7.17
CA CYS A 149 6.41 -6.80 8.60
C CYS A 149 7.91 -6.86 8.89
N GLY A 150 8.69 -7.57 8.04
CA GLY A 150 10.15 -7.57 8.15
C GLY A 150 10.75 -6.19 7.91
N GLY A 151 10.24 -5.45 6.92
CA GLY A 151 10.65 -4.07 6.67
C GLY A 151 10.34 -3.13 7.82
N GLN A 152 9.15 -3.23 8.42
CA GLN A 152 8.77 -2.46 9.61
C GLN A 152 9.68 -2.80 10.81
N TYR A 153 10.01 -4.08 11.00
CA TYR A 153 10.93 -4.49 12.05
C TYR A 153 12.32 -3.88 11.85
N LEU A 154 12.86 -3.89 10.63
CA LEU A 154 14.15 -3.27 10.33
C LEU A 154 14.12 -1.75 10.55
N ASP A 155 13.06 -1.08 10.13
CA ASP A 155 12.86 0.35 10.35
C ASP A 155 12.91 0.70 11.85
N THR A 156 12.25 -0.12 12.68
CA THR A 156 12.23 0.08 14.13
C THR A 156 13.59 -0.17 14.81
N ILE A 157 14.27 -1.30 14.49
CA ILE A 157 15.51 -1.65 15.19
C ILE A 157 16.73 -0.87 14.70
N TRP A 158 16.63 -0.22 13.54
CA TRP A 158 17.68 0.62 12.96
C TRP A 158 17.43 2.12 13.16
N GLU A 159 16.37 2.47 13.87
CA GLU A 159 16.10 3.87 14.24
C GLU A 159 17.28 4.49 14.98
N GLY A 160 17.64 5.74 14.62
CA GLY A 160 18.79 6.46 15.20
C GLY A 160 20.17 5.96 14.76
N ARG A 161 20.27 5.06 13.77
CA ARG A 161 21.54 4.61 13.19
C ARG A 161 21.80 5.34 11.87
N ASP A 162 23.09 5.59 11.57
CA ASP A 162 23.51 6.01 10.23
C ASP A 162 23.34 4.84 9.26
N LEU A 163 22.34 4.93 8.38
CA LEU A 163 22.03 3.90 7.39
C LEU A 163 22.80 4.15 6.09
N THR A 164 23.30 3.08 5.51
CA THR A 164 23.79 3.09 4.13
C THR A 164 22.62 3.15 3.15
N GLU A 165 22.87 3.58 1.91
CA GLU A 165 21.86 3.56 0.84
C GLU A 165 21.24 2.16 0.65
N GLN A 166 22.05 1.09 0.78
CA GLN A 166 21.58 -0.28 0.67
C GLN A 166 20.61 -0.66 1.80
N GLU A 167 20.94 -0.32 3.06
CA GLU A 167 20.07 -0.59 4.22
C GLU A 167 18.77 0.20 4.13
N LEU A 168 18.81 1.48 3.73
CA LEU A 168 17.62 2.28 3.51
C LEU A 168 16.74 1.71 2.37
N SER A 169 17.37 1.28 1.27
CA SER A 169 16.68 0.61 0.17
C SER A 169 16.03 -0.70 0.61
N GLU A 170 16.68 -1.48 1.48
CA GLU A 170 16.14 -2.72 2.04
C GLU A 170 14.89 -2.48 2.89
N ILE A 171 14.92 -1.49 3.79
CA ILE A 171 13.72 -1.10 4.56
C ILE A 171 12.58 -0.73 3.62
N ASN A 172 12.82 0.20 2.70
CA ASN A 172 11.79 0.78 1.86
C ASN A 172 11.20 -0.21 0.84
N SER A 173 12.04 -1.09 0.28
CA SER A 173 11.59 -2.14 -0.63
C SER A 173 10.66 -3.14 0.08
N ARG A 174 10.90 -3.44 1.34
CA ARG A 174 10.08 -4.34 2.16
C ARG A 174 8.86 -3.63 2.74
N LYS A 175 9.06 -2.57 3.53
CA LYS A 175 8.01 -1.86 4.26
C LYS A 175 6.94 -1.27 3.33
N THR A 176 7.37 -0.59 2.28
CA THR A 176 6.49 0.13 1.35
C THR A 176 6.36 -0.58 0.00
N GLY A 177 7.48 -1.02 -0.58
CA GLY A 177 7.56 -1.58 -1.92
C GLY A 177 6.85 -2.91 -2.07
N ALA A 178 6.99 -3.82 -1.11
CA ALA A 178 6.46 -5.18 -1.19
C ALA A 178 4.95 -5.22 -1.48
N LEU A 179 4.14 -4.39 -0.82
CA LEU A 179 2.70 -4.34 -1.08
C LEU A 179 2.35 -3.67 -2.42
N LEU A 180 3.18 -2.79 -2.96
CA LEU A 180 2.96 -2.24 -4.30
C LEU A 180 3.29 -3.27 -5.38
N VAL A 181 4.39 -4.01 -5.21
CA VAL A 181 4.73 -5.16 -6.06
C VAL A 181 3.61 -6.20 -6.03
N ALA A 182 3.17 -6.58 -4.84
CA ALA A 182 2.08 -7.53 -4.67
C ALA A 182 0.78 -7.06 -5.34
N ALA A 183 0.43 -5.78 -5.23
CA ALA A 183 -0.76 -5.23 -5.89
C ALA A 183 -0.71 -5.44 -7.41
N CYS A 184 0.42 -5.14 -8.04
CA CYS A 184 0.61 -5.34 -9.48
C CYS A 184 0.55 -6.83 -9.86
N GLN A 185 1.27 -7.67 -9.15
CA GLN A 185 1.33 -9.11 -9.43
C GLN A 185 0.00 -9.83 -9.14
N MET A 186 -0.70 -9.46 -8.07
CA MET A 186 -2.01 -10.03 -7.75
C MET A 186 -3.07 -9.70 -8.82
N GLY A 187 -2.99 -8.52 -9.45
CA GLY A 187 -3.82 -8.18 -10.59
C GLY A 187 -3.60 -9.13 -11.77
N VAL A 188 -2.35 -9.38 -12.13
CA VAL A 188 -1.97 -10.33 -13.19
C VAL A 188 -2.38 -11.76 -12.82
N ALA A 189 -2.14 -12.19 -11.57
CA ALA A 189 -2.51 -13.52 -11.09
C ALA A 189 -4.03 -13.73 -11.10
N ALA A 190 -4.82 -12.72 -10.73
CA ALA A 190 -6.28 -12.76 -10.79
C ALA A 190 -6.80 -12.92 -12.24
N ALA A 191 -6.10 -12.35 -13.23
CA ALA A 191 -6.39 -12.53 -14.64
C ALA A 191 -5.95 -13.91 -15.17
N GLY A 192 -5.02 -14.60 -14.48
CA GLY A 192 -4.35 -15.80 -14.97
C GLY A 192 -3.31 -15.47 -16.04
N GLY A 193 -2.63 -14.32 -15.89
CA GLY A 193 -1.59 -13.88 -16.81
C GLY A 193 -0.34 -14.75 -16.78
N SER A 194 0.56 -14.53 -17.73
CA SER A 194 1.80 -15.28 -17.88
C SER A 194 2.87 -14.90 -16.86
N GLU A 195 3.88 -15.75 -16.67
CA GLU A 195 5.06 -15.47 -15.85
C GLU A 195 5.76 -14.17 -16.29
N LYS A 196 5.92 -13.98 -17.60
CA LYS A 196 6.46 -12.72 -18.15
C LYS A 196 5.66 -11.48 -17.70
N MET A 197 4.33 -11.58 -17.66
CA MET A 197 3.47 -10.49 -17.16
C MET A 197 3.65 -10.28 -15.65
N LEU A 198 3.81 -11.36 -14.87
CA LEU A 198 4.06 -11.29 -13.43
C LEU A 198 5.40 -10.61 -13.14
N ASP A 199 6.46 -10.95 -13.86
CA ASP A 199 7.79 -10.34 -13.72
C ASP A 199 7.74 -8.84 -14.06
N CYS A 200 7.11 -8.51 -15.18
CA CYS A 200 6.93 -7.14 -15.64
C CYS A 200 6.14 -6.30 -14.61
N ALA A 201 5.04 -6.84 -14.08
CA ALA A 201 4.25 -6.21 -13.03
C ALA A 201 5.06 -6.01 -11.73
N GLY A 202 5.90 -6.98 -11.38
CA GLY A 202 6.82 -6.90 -10.24
C GLY A 202 7.84 -5.77 -10.40
N HIS A 203 8.50 -5.69 -11.54
CA HIS A 203 9.46 -4.62 -11.84
C HIS A 203 8.81 -3.23 -11.84
N PHE A 204 7.60 -3.10 -12.42
CA PHE A 204 6.83 -1.86 -12.36
C PHE A 204 6.52 -1.48 -10.92
N GLY A 205 6.00 -2.40 -10.11
CA GLY A 205 5.64 -2.17 -8.71
C GLY A 205 6.84 -1.76 -7.87
N ALA A 206 8.01 -2.39 -8.08
CA ALA A 206 9.25 -2.07 -7.37
C ALA A 206 9.74 -0.65 -7.72
N ALA A 207 9.79 -0.29 -8.99
CA ALA A 207 10.21 1.04 -9.43
C ALA A 207 9.25 2.13 -8.94
N LEU A 208 7.93 1.87 -9.03
CA LEU A 208 6.91 2.77 -8.53
C LEU A 208 7.00 2.97 -7.01
N GLY A 209 7.22 1.89 -6.26
CA GLY A 209 7.36 1.91 -4.80
C GLY A 209 8.56 2.73 -4.33
N MET A 210 9.71 2.56 -4.99
CA MET A 210 10.91 3.32 -4.70
C MET A 210 10.73 4.81 -5.06
N ALA A 211 10.20 5.12 -6.23
CA ALA A 211 9.91 6.51 -6.64
C ALA A 211 8.92 7.17 -5.68
N PHE A 212 7.91 6.42 -5.23
CA PHE A 212 6.91 6.88 -4.27
C PHE A 212 7.56 7.25 -2.92
N GLN A 213 8.44 6.39 -2.38
CA GLN A 213 9.10 6.64 -1.10
C GLN A 213 10.06 7.84 -1.18
N ILE A 214 10.91 7.91 -2.22
CA ILE A 214 11.81 9.05 -2.41
C ILE A 214 10.99 10.36 -2.48
N ARG A 215 9.85 10.34 -3.16
CA ARG A 215 8.97 11.51 -3.25
C ARG A 215 8.32 11.85 -1.91
N ASP A 216 7.96 10.85 -1.08
CA ASP A 216 7.47 11.09 0.29
C ASP A 216 8.53 11.77 1.15
N ASP A 217 9.77 11.28 1.13
CA ASP A 217 10.90 11.88 1.85
C ASP A 217 11.12 13.35 1.44
N MET A 218 11.02 13.63 0.12
CA MET A 218 11.12 15.00 -0.39
C MET A 218 9.99 15.90 0.13
N LEU A 219 8.75 15.37 0.18
CA LEU A 219 7.59 16.12 0.63
C LEU A 219 7.63 16.39 2.14
N ASP A 220 8.08 15.44 2.95
CA ASP A 220 8.20 15.61 4.40
C ASP A 220 9.20 16.74 4.75
N GLU A 221 10.29 16.86 4.00
CA GLU A 221 11.27 17.94 4.22
C GLU A 221 10.83 19.31 3.68
N MET A 222 10.06 19.32 2.58
CA MET A 222 9.70 20.56 1.85
C MET A 222 8.35 21.15 2.24
N SER A 223 7.49 20.38 2.92
CA SER A 223 6.11 20.79 3.19
C SER A 223 5.95 21.61 4.48
N THR A 224 4.90 22.43 4.53
CA THR A 224 4.47 23.11 5.76
C THR A 224 3.42 22.29 6.50
N VAL A 225 3.28 22.46 7.83
CA VAL A 225 2.29 21.75 8.68
C VAL A 225 0.89 21.78 8.08
N GLU A 226 0.54 22.89 7.43
CA GLU A 226 -0.78 23.10 6.83
C GLU A 226 -1.04 22.21 5.60
N MET A 227 0.01 21.74 4.89
CA MET A 227 -0.12 20.95 3.67
C MET A 227 -0.22 19.45 3.93
N LEU A 228 0.47 18.91 4.94
CA LEU A 228 0.55 17.46 5.20
C LEU A 228 -0.50 16.95 6.19
N GLY A 229 -1.09 17.81 7.02
CA GLY A 229 -2.02 17.36 8.08
C GLY A 229 -1.35 16.50 9.16
N LYS A 230 -0.01 16.48 9.20
CA LYS A 230 0.87 15.85 10.18
C LYS A 230 1.88 16.88 10.70
N PRO A 231 2.51 16.67 11.89
CA PRO A 231 3.66 17.47 12.32
C PRO A 231 4.78 17.40 11.26
N ILE A 232 5.42 18.54 10.96
CA ILE A 232 6.56 18.61 10.02
C ILE A 232 7.77 17.93 10.63
N GLY A 233 8.54 17.25 9.78
CA GLY A 233 9.83 16.69 10.18
C GLY A 233 9.64 15.57 11.18
N SER A 234 8.58 14.77 11.04
CA SER A 234 8.42 13.55 11.84
C SER A 234 9.68 12.69 11.74
N ASP A 235 10.28 12.58 10.56
CA ASP A 235 11.52 11.86 10.35
C ASP A 235 12.75 12.56 10.98
N LYS A 236 12.79 13.91 10.97
CA LYS A 236 13.84 14.69 11.68
C LYS A 236 13.71 14.61 13.20
N GLN A 237 12.48 14.54 13.74
CA GLN A 237 12.25 14.38 15.18
C GLN A 237 12.56 12.95 15.66
N GLN A 238 12.53 11.97 14.75
CA GLN A 238 12.82 10.57 15.01
C GLN A 238 14.24 10.16 14.58
N ASP A 239 15.13 11.14 14.19
CA ASP A 239 16.48 10.87 13.66
C ASP A 239 16.48 9.82 12.50
N LYS A 240 15.41 9.79 11.68
CA LYS A 240 15.34 8.86 10.55
C LYS A 240 16.21 9.33 9.39
N HIS A 241 17.00 8.40 8.86
CA HIS A 241 17.75 8.62 7.62
C HIS A 241 16.81 8.48 6.41
N THR A 242 16.82 9.50 5.54
CA THR A 242 15.97 9.60 4.36
C THR A 242 16.80 9.64 3.07
N TYR A 243 16.18 9.40 1.92
CA TYR A 243 16.84 9.61 0.63
C TYR A 243 17.27 11.06 0.41
N MET A 244 16.56 12.03 0.99
CA MET A 244 16.96 13.43 0.95
C MET A 244 18.31 13.66 1.63
N HIS A 245 18.57 12.97 2.75
CA HIS A 245 19.87 13.03 3.42
C HIS A 245 20.99 12.40 2.59
N LEU A 246 20.73 11.27 1.92
CA LEU A 246 21.75 10.52 1.17
C LEU A 246 22.04 11.11 -0.21
N LEU A 247 21.03 11.51 -0.95
CA LEU A 247 21.13 11.91 -2.37
C LEU A 247 21.03 13.42 -2.58
N GLY A 248 20.52 14.14 -1.59
CA GLY A 248 20.13 15.53 -1.74
C GLY A 248 18.95 15.70 -2.71
N ARG A 249 18.42 16.91 -2.79
CA ARG A 249 17.22 17.21 -3.60
C ARG A 249 17.39 16.84 -5.07
N ASP A 250 18.48 17.31 -5.69
CA ASP A 250 18.70 17.09 -7.13
C ASP A 250 18.89 15.60 -7.46
N GLY A 251 19.54 14.85 -6.55
CA GLY A 251 19.69 13.41 -6.65
C GLY A 251 18.35 12.68 -6.55
N CYS A 252 17.50 13.06 -5.61
CA CYS A 252 16.16 12.52 -5.45
C CYS A 252 15.29 12.79 -6.69
N GLU A 253 15.25 14.04 -7.20
CA GLU A 253 14.50 14.41 -8.40
C GLU A 253 14.95 13.58 -9.62
N LYS A 254 16.25 13.41 -9.81
CA LYS A 254 16.82 12.60 -10.88
C LYS A 254 16.43 11.14 -10.76
N THR A 255 16.58 10.55 -9.56
CA THR A 255 16.27 9.14 -9.30
C THR A 255 14.78 8.86 -9.51
N VAL A 256 13.90 9.72 -9.02
CA VAL A 256 12.44 9.61 -9.27
C VAL A 256 12.13 9.62 -10.76
N ALA A 257 12.74 10.54 -11.53
CA ALA A 257 12.53 10.60 -12.98
C ALA A 257 13.01 9.33 -13.69
N GLU A 258 14.20 8.81 -13.33
CA GLU A 258 14.76 7.57 -13.91
C GLU A 258 13.89 6.35 -13.59
N LEU A 259 13.43 6.19 -12.34
CA LEU A 259 12.53 5.11 -11.92
C LEU A 259 11.17 5.18 -12.62
N THR A 260 10.61 6.39 -12.78
CA THR A 260 9.36 6.60 -13.51
C THR A 260 9.50 6.21 -14.98
N GLN A 261 10.59 6.58 -15.64
CA GLN A 261 10.85 6.19 -17.03
C GLN A 261 11.10 4.68 -17.17
N PHE A 262 11.80 4.08 -16.22
CA PHE A 262 12.01 2.63 -16.18
C PHE A 262 10.68 1.89 -16.05
N SER A 263 9.82 2.26 -15.09
CA SER A 263 8.52 1.62 -14.88
C SER A 263 7.65 1.66 -16.14
N LYS A 264 7.62 2.78 -16.86
CA LYS A 264 6.86 2.92 -18.12
C LYS A 264 7.40 2.03 -19.23
N ARG A 265 8.74 1.89 -19.35
CA ARG A 265 9.36 1.01 -20.36
C ARG A 265 9.03 -0.45 -20.11
N VAL A 266 9.14 -0.89 -18.85
CA VAL A 266 8.88 -2.28 -18.46
C VAL A 266 7.45 -2.70 -18.81
N LEU A 267 6.46 -1.84 -18.65
CA LEU A 267 5.07 -2.15 -19.03
C LEU A 267 4.93 -2.53 -20.50
N CYS A 268 5.63 -1.83 -21.41
CA CYS A 268 5.55 -2.08 -22.84
C CYS A 268 6.16 -3.42 -23.28
N GLU A 269 6.88 -4.14 -22.40
CA GLU A 269 7.46 -5.44 -22.71
C GLU A 269 6.44 -6.59 -22.68
N ALA A 270 5.34 -6.42 -21.92
CA ALA A 270 4.35 -7.47 -21.71
C ALA A 270 2.89 -7.03 -21.87
N PHE A 271 2.61 -5.73 -21.94
CA PHE A 271 1.25 -5.19 -22.02
C PHE A 271 1.10 -4.18 -23.14
N GLU A 272 -0.10 -4.15 -23.76
CA GLU A 272 -0.40 -3.26 -24.89
C GLU A 272 -1.06 -1.94 -24.43
N ASP A 273 -2.07 -2.00 -23.57
CA ASP A 273 -2.84 -0.83 -23.11
C ASP A 273 -2.38 -0.36 -21.73
N THR A 274 -1.30 0.40 -21.69
CA THR A 274 -0.60 0.83 -20.47
C THR A 274 -0.84 2.31 -20.10
N ALA A 275 -1.69 3.03 -20.84
CA ALA A 275 -1.85 4.47 -20.71
C ALA A 275 -2.17 4.91 -19.27
N PHE A 276 -3.14 4.26 -18.61
CA PHE A 276 -3.52 4.59 -17.24
C PHE A 276 -2.36 4.42 -16.25
N LEU A 277 -1.60 3.31 -16.34
CA LEU A 277 -0.47 3.06 -15.43
C LEU A 277 0.68 4.05 -15.67
N CYS A 278 0.92 4.45 -16.92
CA CYS A 278 1.90 5.49 -17.24
C CYS A 278 1.48 6.84 -16.66
N GLU A 279 0.22 7.24 -16.81
CA GLU A 279 -0.33 8.47 -16.22
C GLU A 279 -0.28 8.43 -14.69
N LEU A 280 -0.58 7.28 -14.07
CA LEU A 280 -0.50 7.10 -12.62
C LEU A 280 0.95 7.24 -12.13
N ALA A 281 1.92 6.65 -12.82
CA ALA A 281 3.34 6.78 -12.47
C ALA A 281 3.81 8.23 -12.58
N ASP A 282 3.43 8.96 -13.64
CA ASP A 282 3.74 10.38 -13.79
C ASP A 282 3.07 11.21 -12.66
N ALA A 283 1.81 10.98 -12.36
CA ALA A 283 1.09 11.70 -11.31
C ALA A 283 1.71 11.50 -9.91
N LEU A 284 2.19 10.28 -9.61
CA LEU A 284 2.84 9.97 -8.34
C LEU A 284 4.24 10.58 -8.23
N SER A 285 4.96 10.72 -9.35
CA SER A 285 6.31 11.29 -9.37
C SER A 285 6.32 12.81 -9.13
N VAL A 286 5.24 13.52 -9.49
CA VAL A 286 5.14 14.99 -9.37
C VAL A 286 4.18 15.46 -8.27
N ARG A 287 3.62 14.55 -7.46
CA ARG A 287 2.64 14.90 -6.42
C ARG A 287 3.20 15.93 -5.43
N GLU A 288 2.33 16.79 -4.94
CA GLU A 288 2.61 17.83 -3.93
C GLU A 288 1.96 17.51 -2.57
N LYS A 289 1.17 16.41 -2.52
CA LYS A 289 0.42 15.97 -1.31
C LYS A 289 0.36 14.44 -1.24
#